data_7ec1456e2af2125b63167f1085749d35
#
_entry.id   7ec1456e2af2125b63167f1085749d35
#
_cell.length_a   1.000
_cell.length_b   1.000
_cell.length_c   1.000
_cell.angle_alpha   90.00
_cell.angle_beta   90.00
_cell.angle_gamma   90.00
#
_symmetry.space_group_name_H-M   'P 1'
#
loop_
_entity.id
_entity.type
_entity.pdbx_description
1 polymer ?
#
loop_
_entity_poly.entity_id
_entity_poly.type
_entity_poly.pdbx_seq_one_letter_code
_entity_poly.pdbx_strand_id
1 'polypeptide(L)'
;QRWLLIPGWNTNIDYTAENYGFALPTDDYLSSKIASGEKRIMISVHYYDPWDFCGTESGATTQWGDSITDYSKGASWGDESYMASQFKKMSSKFVSQGYPVVIGEFGAINKASYDSQNKVCRAEYYQKVCYYAKQYGLIPVAWDNGYNGDYGFAIIDRYSNKVVHQELMDAMMEVYGGNESATATGIQLN
;
A
#
# COMPACT_ATOMS: atom_id res chain seq x y z
N GLN A 1 -26.91 5.49 8.59
CA GLN A 1 -26.31 5.88 7.30
C GLN A 1 -24.98 5.18 7.15
N ARG A 2 -24.75 4.44 6.04
CA ARG A 2 -23.59 3.60 5.81
C ARG A 2 -22.76 4.16 4.65
N TRP A 3 -21.46 3.96 4.70
CA TRP A 3 -20.58 4.13 3.56
C TRP A 3 -20.55 2.83 2.74
N LEU A 4 -20.46 2.95 1.42
CA LEU A 4 -20.29 1.83 0.50
C LEU A 4 -18.85 1.86 -0.03
N LEU A 5 -18.10 0.81 0.25
CA LEU A 5 -16.76 0.58 -0.31
C LEU A 5 -16.90 -0.29 -1.56
N ILE A 6 -16.50 0.25 -2.71
CA ILE A 6 -16.65 -0.41 -4.02
C ILE A 6 -15.25 -0.80 -4.53
N PRO A 7 -14.96 -2.09 -4.71
CA PRO A 7 -13.72 -2.50 -5.34
C PRO A 7 -13.79 -2.26 -6.85
N GLY A 8 -12.70 -1.79 -7.43
CA GLY A 8 -12.50 -1.82 -8.85
C GLY A 8 -12.26 -3.25 -9.35
N TRP A 9 -12.19 -3.44 -10.67
CA TRP A 9 -11.94 -4.76 -11.26
C TRP A 9 -10.60 -5.33 -10.73
N ASN A 10 -10.70 -6.52 -10.14
CA ASN A 10 -9.57 -7.20 -9.50
C ASN A 10 -8.77 -6.31 -8.52
N THR A 11 -9.42 -5.30 -7.93
CA THR A 11 -8.81 -4.28 -7.07
C THR A 11 -7.57 -3.59 -7.67
N ASN A 12 -7.37 -3.72 -8.98
CA ASN A 12 -6.23 -3.18 -9.70
C ASN A 12 -6.39 -1.68 -9.97
N ILE A 13 -5.33 -0.91 -9.73
CA ILE A 13 -5.34 0.55 -9.88
C ILE A 13 -5.59 0.96 -11.32
N ASP A 14 -4.88 0.37 -12.30
CA ASP A 14 -4.99 0.77 -13.71
C ASP A 14 -6.38 0.45 -14.26
N TYR A 15 -6.90 -0.73 -13.97
CA TYR A 15 -8.26 -1.10 -14.39
C TYR A 15 -9.33 -0.20 -13.77
N THR A 16 -9.15 0.18 -12.52
CA THR A 16 -10.09 1.07 -11.82
C THR A 16 -10.00 2.51 -12.33
N ALA A 17 -8.79 3.01 -12.55
CA ALA A 17 -8.56 4.39 -12.97
C ALA A 17 -8.82 4.61 -14.46
N GLU A 18 -8.54 3.63 -15.33
CA GLU A 18 -8.60 3.79 -16.79
C GLU A 18 -9.94 3.33 -17.41
N ASN A 19 -10.95 3.09 -16.58
CA ASN A 19 -12.31 2.73 -17.03
C ASN A 19 -12.43 1.37 -17.73
N TYR A 20 -11.66 0.38 -17.34
CA TYR A 20 -11.87 -1.01 -17.76
C TYR A 20 -13.15 -1.60 -17.13
N GLY A 21 -14.30 -1.03 -17.51
CA GLY A 21 -15.60 -1.41 -16.99
C GLY A 21 -15.94 -0.89 -15.59
N PHE A 22 -15.07 -0.14 -14.92
CA PHE A 22 -15.39 0.48 -13.65
C PHE A 22 -16.10 1.81 -13.86
N ALA A 23 -17.32 1.91 -13.31
CA ALA A 23 -18.06 3.16 -13.24
C ALA A 23 -18.65 3.35 -11.84
N LEU A 24 -18.67 4.59 -11.37
CA LEU A 24 -19.37 4.91 -10.14
C LEU A 24 -20.87 4.68 -10.33
N PRO A 25 -21.56 4.06 -9.36
CA PRO A 25 -23.00 3.89 -9.45
C PRO A 25 -23.68 5.24 -9.47
N THR A 26 -24.65 5.38 -10.38
CA THR A 26 -25.53 6.54 -10.49
C THR A 26 -26.97 6.09 -10.22
N ASP A 27 -27.57 6.58 -9.17
CA ASP A 27 -28.99 6.43 -8.91
C ASP A 27 -29.58 7.71 -8.31
N ASP A 28 -30.90 7.86 -8.40
CA ASP A 28 -31.60 9.06 -7.96
C ASP A 28 -31.50 9.28 -6.44
N TYR A 29 -31.43 8.20 -5.68
CA TYR A 29 -31.26 8.28 -4.23
C TYR A 29 -29.87 8.79 -3.85
N LEU A 30 -28.82 8.24 -4.45
CA LEU A 30 -27.45 8.72 -4.26
C LEU A 30 -27.29 10.14 -4.76
N SER A 31 -27.86 10.48 -5.91
CA SER A 31 -27.83 11.84 -6.47
C SER A 31 -28.45 12.87 -5.54
N SER A 32 -29.58 12.56 -4.90
CA SER A 32 -30.23 13.43 -3.92
C SER A 32 -29.38 13.65 -2.66
N LYS A 33 -28.58 12.64 -2.26
CA LYS A 33 -27.67 12.73 -1.11
C LYS A 33 -26.36 13.44 -1.48
N ILE A 34 -25.86 13.20 -2.68
CA ILE A 34 -24.65 13.86 -3.23
C ILE A 34 -24.90 15.36 -3.40
N ALA A 35 -26.10 15.78 -3.76
CA ALA A 35 -26.48 17.19 -3.85
C ALA A 35 -26.36 17.94 -2.51
N SER A 36 -26.43 17.23 -1.38
CA SER A 36 -26.14 17.77 -0.04
C SER A 36 -24.64 17.77 0.33
N GLY A 37 -23.74 17.42 -0.59
CA GLY A 37 -22.29 17.34 -0.37
C GLY A 37 -21.81 16.06 0.30
N GLU A 38 -22.70 15.10 0.59
CA GLU A 38 -22.35 13.84 1.25
C GLU A 38 -22.15 12.69 0.26
N LYS A 39 -20.93 12.51 -0.21
CA LYS A 39 -20.56 11.32 -0.98
C LYS A 39 -20.28 10.15 -0.02
N ARG A 40 -21.12 9.11 -0.09
CA ARG A 40 -21.01 7.92 0.79
C ARG A 40 -20.48 6.70 0.07
N ILE A 41 -19.67 6.93 -0.96
CA ILE A 41 -18.99 5.91 -1.74
C ILE A 41 -17.50 6.10 -1.55
N MET A 42 -16.79 5.01 -1.29
CA MET A 42 -15.34 4.91 -1.26
C MET A 42 -14.90 3.90 -2.32
N ILE A 43 -13.75 4.11 -2.91
CA ILE A 43 -13.17 3.23 -3.92
C ILE A 43 -12.10 2.36 -3.24
N SER A 44 -12.10 1.04 -3.50
CA SER A 44 -11.07 0.13 -2.99
C SER A 44 -10.20 -0.38 -4.12
N VAL A 45 -8.89 -0.30 -3.90
CA VAL A 45 -7.84 -0.92 -4.73
C VAL A 45 -6.84 -1.62 -3.82
N HIS A 46 -6.03 -2.53 -4.38
CA HIS A 46 -4.90 -3.13 -3.68
C HIS A 46 -3.60 -2.71 -4.34
N TYR A 47 -2.48 -2.80 -3.61
CA TYR A 47 -1.17 -2.44 -4.13
C TYR A 47 -0.10 -3.43 -3.69
N TYR A 48 0.40 -4.22 -4.65
CA TYR A 48 1.44 -5.22 -4.46
C TYR A 48 2.52 -5.15 -5.55
N ASP A 49 2.72 -3.96 -6.12
CA ASP A 49 3.73 -3.77 -7.16
C ASP A 49 5.09 -3.36 -6.57
N PRO A 50 6.19 -3.96 -7.04
CA PRO A 50 6.24 -5.05 -8.02
C PRO A 50 5.97 -6.41 -7.37
N TRP A 51 5.19 -7.26 -8.03
CA TRP A 51 4.80 -8.57 -7.49
C TRP A 51 5.99 -9.49 -7.20
N ASP A 52 7.08 -9.37 -7.98
CA ASP A 52 8.31 -10.14 -7.77
C ASP A 52 8.88 -9.95 -6.35
N PHE A 53 8.83 -8.71 -5.85
CA PHE A 53 9.24 -8.37 -4.49
C PHE A 53 8.14 -8.68 -3.48
N CYS A 54 6.90 -8.27 -3.77
CA CYS A 54 5.80 -8.27 -2.81
C CYS A 54 5.15 -9.64 -2.59
N GLY A 55 5.11 -10.53 -3.61
CA GLY A 55 4.29 -11.73 -3.53
C GLY A 55 4.90 -12.99 -4.13
N THR A 56 5.95 -12.92 -4.96
CA THR A 56 6.55 -14.13 -5.53
C THR A 56 7.36 -14.89 -4.49
N GLU A 57 6.95 -16.11 -4.19
CA GLU A 57 7.59 -17.02 -3.23
C GLU A 57 8.90 -17.59 -3.79
N SER A 58 9.91 -16.74 -3.85
CA SER A 58 11.23 -17.06 -4.38
C SER A 58 12.28 -16.16 -3.71
N GLY A 59 13.51 -16.67 -3.56
CA GLY A 59 14.65 -15.89 -3.08
C GLY A 59 15.33 -15.03 -4.15
N ALA A 60 14.77 -14.93 -5.37
CA ALA A 60 15.41 -14.21 -6.48
C ALA A 60 15.33 -12.68 -6.30
N THR A 61 14.12 -12.13 -6.07
CA THR A 61 13.91 -10.70 -5.85
C THR A 61 13.61 -10.47 -4.38
N THR A 62 14.61 -10.01 -3.64
CA THR A 62 14.55 -9.80 -2.19
C THR A 62 14.70 -8.35 -1.78
N GLN A 63 15.12 -7.48 -2.70
CA GLN A 63 15.43 -6.08 -2.43
C GLN A 63 14.58 -5.13 -3.29
N TRP A 64 14.27 -3.97 -2.73
CA TRP A 64 13.50 -2.90 -3.37
C TRP A 64 13.89 -1.53 -2.79
N GLY A 65 13.74 -0.47 -3.58
CA GLY A 65 13.89 0.92 -3.14
C GLY A 65 15.34 1.39 -3.08
N ASP A 66 15.57 2.45 -2.30
CA ASP A 66 16.89 3.05 -2.12
C ASP A 66 17.81 2.19 -1.26
N SER A 67 17.24 1.24 -0.49
CA SER A 67 17.98 0.31 0.38
C SER A 67 18.59 -0.88 -0.36
N ILE A 68 18.54 -0.92 -1.70
CA ILE A 68 19.19 -1.98 -2.50
C ILE A 68 20.70 -1.93 -2.29
N THR A 69 21.28 -3.05 -1.89
CA THR A 69 22.73 -3.25 -1.77
C THR A 69 23.29 -4.23 -2.80
N ASP A 70 22.42 -5.04 -3.39
CA ASP A 70 22.75 -6.00 -4.45
C ASP A 70 21.71 -5.90 -5.57
N TYR A 71 22.07 -5.24 -6.65
CA TYR A 71 21.15 -5.04 -7.78
C TYR A 71 20.73 -6.33 -8.48
N SER A 72 21.48 -7.43 -8.34
CA SER A 72 21.05 -8.72 -8.88
C SER A 72 19.85 -9.33 -8.15
N LYS A 73 19.56 -8.83 -6.94
CA LYS A 73 18.42 -9.20 -6.11
C LYS A 73 17.34 -8.12 -6.06
N GLY A 74 17.59 -6.99 -6.71
CA GLY A 74 16.67 -5.87 -6.77
C GLY A 74 15.50 -6.11 -7.72
N ALA A 75 14.35 -5.53 -7.40
CA ALA A 75 13.23 -5.47 -8.33
C ALA A 75 13.62 -4.64 -9.57
N SER A 76 13.27 -5.14 -10.76
CA SER A 76 13.63 -4.52 -12.04
C SER A 76 12.61 -3.48 -12.52
N TRP A 77 11.48 -3.34 -11.83
CA TRP A 77 10.38 -2.42 -12.12
C TRP A 77 9.62 -2.07 -10.84
N GLY A 78 8.66 -1.19 -10.93
CA GLY A 78 7.80 -0.85 -9.81
C GLY A 78 8.55 -0.10 -8.70
N ASP A 79 9.44 0.79 -9.09
CA ASP A 79 10.18 1.66 -8.19
C ASP A 79 9.29 2.69 -7.48
N GLU A 80 9.90 3.53 -6.67
CA GLU A 80 9.21 4.57 -5.93
C GLU A 80 8.45 5.55 -6.85
N SER A 81 9.02 5.88 -8.01
CA SER A 81 8.39 6.77 -8.97
C SER A 81 7.14 6.16 -9.59
N TYR A 82 7.18 4.87 -9.87
CA TYR A 82 6.02 4.11 -10.33
C TYR A 82 4.91 4.09 -9.25
N MET A 83 5.25 3.77 -7.99
CA MET A 83 4.32 3.81 -6.86
C MET A 83 3.63 5.17 -6.74
N ALA A 84 4.42 6.25 -6.75
CA ALA A 84 3.91 7.62 -6.70
C ALA A 84 2.93 7.91 -7.85
N SER A 85 3.26 7.45 -9.07
CA SER A 85 2.42 7.65 -10.25
C SER A 85 1.08 6.93 -10.13
N GLN A 86 1.06 5.70 -9.60
CA GLN A 86 -0.15 4.91 -9.38
C GLN A 86 -1.09 5.57 -8.36
N PHE A 87 -0.54 6.05 -7.24
CA PHE A 87 -1.36 6.72 -6.22
C PHE A 87 -1.86 8.08 -6.69
N LYS A 88 -1.03 8.83 -7.44
CA LYS A 88 -1.44 10.08 -8.09
C LYS A 88 -2.60 9.85 -9.07
N LYS A 89 -2.59 8.75 -9.82
CA LYS A 89 -3.66 8.35 -10.75
C LYS A 89 -5.00 8.23 -10.02
N MET A 90 -5.03 7.51 -8.89
CA MET A 90 -6.22 7.36 -8.06
C MET A 90 -6.67 8.68 -7.43
N SER A 91 -5.71 9.47 -6.93
CA SER A 91 -6.00 10.80 -6.37
C SER A 91 -6.64 11.71 -7.39
N SER A 92 -6.06 11.81 -8.59
CA SER A 92 -6.57 12.67 -9.66
C SER A 92 -7.96 12.27 -10.14
N LYS A 93 -8.25 10.96 -10.16
CA LYS A 93 -9.53 10.46 -10.67
C LYS A 93 -10.65 10.50 -9.64
N PHE A 94 -10.38 10.20 -8.39
CA PHE A 94 -11.41 9.99 -7.37
C PHE A 94 -11.30 10.98 -6.20
N VAL A 95 -10.13 11.08 -5.56
CA VAL A 95 -9.98 11.95 -4.38
C VAL A 95 -10.25 13.40 -4.72
N SER A 96 -9.77 13.89 -5.86
CA SER A 96 -10.04 15.25 -6.35
C SER A 96 -11.52 15.56 -6.56
N GLN A 97 -12.34 14.53 -6.76
CA GLN A 97 -13.79 14.63 -6.90
C GLN A 97 -14.53 14.39 -5.57
N GLY A 98 -13.80 14.22 -4.46
CA GLY A 98 -14.36 14.00 -3.12
C GLY A 98 -14.77 12.54 -2.83
N TYR A 99 -14.29 11.56 -3.61
CA TYR A 99 -14.47 10.14 -3.31
C TYR A 99 -13.23 9.61 -2.59
N PRO A 100 -13.33 9.18 -1.32
CA PRO A 100 -12.20 8.58 -0.64
C PRO A 100 -11.73 7.31 -1.35
N VAL A 101 -10.41 7.10 -1.40
CA VAL A 101 -9.79 5.90 -1.94
C VAL A 101 -9.09 5.14 -0.82
N VAL A 102 -9.40 3.86 -0.70
CA VAL A 102 -8.77 2.93 0.24
C VAL A 102 -7.87 1.98 -0.53
N ILE A 103 -6.59 1.96 -0.18
CA ILE A 103 -5.70 0.86 -0.55
C ILE A 103 -6.02 -0.26 0.44
N GLY A 104 -6.99 -1.12 0.09
CA GLY A 104 -7.57 -2.11 0.99
C GLY A 104 -6.60 -3.21 1.41
N GLU A 105 -5.55 -3.41 0.62
CA GLU A 105 -4.42 -4.26 0.94
C GLU A 105 -3.14 -3.71 0.33
N PHE A 106 -2.05 -3.79 1.09
CA PHE A 106 -0.69 -3.65 0.59
C PHE A 106 0.28 -4.41 1.48
N GLY A 107 1.43 -4.79 0.95
CA GLY A 107 2.47 -5.45 1.73
C GLY A 107 3.54 -6.10 0.86
N ALA A 108 4.53 -6.66 1.54
CA ALA A 108 5.57 -7.49 0.94
C ALA A 108 5.90 -8.68 1.84
N ILE A 109 6.05 -9.85 1.24
CA ILE A 109 6.35 -11.11 1.94
C ILE A 109 7.75 -11.10 2.55
N ASN A 110 7.89 -11.85 3.66
CA ASN A 110 9.16 -12.01 4.34
C ASN A 110 10.10 -12.95 3.56
N LYS A 111 11.26 -12.45 3.14
CA LYS A 111 12.33 -13.22 2.48
C LYS A 111 13.66 -13.09 3.24
N ALA A 112 13.62 -12.71 4.52
CA ALA A 112 14.82 -12.42 5.31
C ALA A 112 15.72 -13.65 5.54
N SER A 113 15.19 -14.87 5.45
CA SER A 113 15.98 -16.11 5.48
C SER A 113 16.86 -16.31 4.24
N TYR A 114 16.44 -15.73 3.10
CA TYR A 114 17.20 -15.78 1.83
C TYR A 114 18.17 -14.59 1.71
N ASP A 115 17.79 -13.47 2.30
CA ASP A 115 18.58 -12.24 2.26
C ASP A 115 18.19 -11.32 3.43
N SER A 116 19.10 -11.11 4.36
CA SER A 116 18.85 -10.25 5.53
C SER A 116 18.49 -8.80 5.16
N GLN A 117 18.96 -8.31 3.99
CA GLN A 117 18.63 -6.97 3.49
C GLN A 117 17.14 -6.82 3.14
N ASN A 118 16.42 -7.93 2.89
CA ASN A 118 14.99 -7.92 2.67
C ASN A 118 14.22 -7.23 3.82
N LYS A 119 14.70 -7.39 5.06
CA LYS A 119 14.08 -6.77 6.23
C LYS A 119 14.06 -5.23 6.12
N VAL A 120 15.16 -4.65 5.67
CA VAL A 120 15.30 -3.19 5.48
C VAL A 120 14.43 -2.74 4.30
N CYS A 121 14.53 -3.44 3.18
CA CYS A 121 13.77 -3.09 1.97
C CYS A 121 12.24 -3.22 2.19
N ARG A 122 11.79 -4.21 2.99
CA ARG A 122 10.38 -4.32 3.37
C ARG A 122 9.92 -3.13 4.20
N ALA A 123 10.70 -2.73 5.20
CA ALA A 123 10.37 -1.57 6.03
C ALA A 123 10.29 -0.30 5.20
N GLU A 124 11.23 -0.08 4.29
CA GLU A 124 11.19 1.04 3.33
C GLU A 124 9.94 0.98 2.45
N TYR A 125 9.60 -0.18 1.89
CA TYR A 125 8.39 -0.35 1.07
C TYR A 125 7.11 0.06 1.82
N TYR A 126 6.94 -0.41 3.06
CA TYR A 126 5.80 -0.05 3.91
C TYR A 126 5.77 1.45 4.23
N GLN A 127 6.93 2.06 4.50
CA GLN A 127 7.05 3.50 4.72
C GLN A 127 6.62 4.28 3.48
N LYS A 128 7.15 3.91 2.29
CA LYS A 128 6.87 4.61 1.03
C LYS A 128 5.40 4.50 0.62
N VAL A 129 4.77 3.31 0.80
CA VAL A 129 3.32 3.17 0.58
C VAL A 129 2.54 4.14 1.48
N CYS A 130 2.84 4.18 2.77
CA CYS A 130 2.19 5.11 3.70
C CYS A 130 2.46 6.58 3.35
N TYR A 131 3.69 6.91 2.98
CA TYR A 131 4.09 8.26 2.61
C TYR A 131 3.31 8.76 1.39
N TYR A 132 3.31 8.00 0.29
CA TYR A 132 2.59 8.42 -0.92
C TYR A 132 1.07 8.33 -0.76
N ALA A 133 0.56 7.37 0.02
CA ALA A 133 -0.86 7.35 0.36
C ALA A 133 -1.28 8.64 1.08
N LYS A 134 -0.52 9.06 2.09
CA LYS A 134 -0.74 10.33 2.81
C LYS A 134 -0.65 11.53 1.87
N GLN A 135 0.38 11.58 1.02
CA GLN A 135 0.61 12.68 0.07
C GLN A 135 -0.54 12.84 -0.92
N TYR A 136 -1.10 11.74 -1.40
CA TYR A 136 -2.16 11.75 -2.41
C TYR A 136 -3.58 11.60 -1.83
N GLY A 137 -3.72 11.56 -0.51
CA GLY A 137 -5.02 11.50 0.17
C GLY A 137 -5.71 10.14 0.09
N LEU A 138 -4.92 9.05 -0.01
CA LEU A 138 -5.39 7.67 0.04
C LEU A 138 -5.28 7.11 1.46
N ILE A 139 -6.06 6.07 1.76
CA ILE A 139 -6.07 5.41 3.06
C ILE A 139 -5.45 4.02 2.91
N PRO A 140 -4.22 3.77 3.39
CA PRO A 140 -3.57 2.47 3.27
C PRO A 140 -3.98 1.54 4.41
N VAL A 141 -4.20 0.26 4.07
CA VAL A 141 -4.48 -0.83 5.01
C VAL A 141 -3.45 -1.94 4.77
N ALA A 142 -2.55 -2.15 5.72
CA ALA A 142 -1.54 -3.18 5.63
C ALA A 142 -2.17 -4.57 5.70
N TRP A 143 -1.76 -5.46 4.79
CA TRP A 143 -2.19 -6.86 4.80
C TRP A 143 -1.36 -7.67 5.80
N ASP A 144 -2.05 -8.37 6.70
CA ASP A 144 -1.49 -9.31 7.66
C ASP A 144 -2.24 -10.64 7.57
N ASN A 145 -1.60 -11.69 7.04
CA ASN A 145 -2.18 -13.02 6.93
C ASN A 145 -1.99 -13.90 8.17
N GLY A 146 -1.36 -13.36 9.22
CA GLY A 146 -1.07 -14.08 10.47
C GLY A 146 0.06 -15.11 10.39
N TYR A 147 0.73 -15.25 9.23
CA TYR A 147 1.85 -16.19 9.04
C TYR A 147 3.19 -15.46 9.15
N ASN A 148 3.98 -15.85 10.16
CA ASN A 148 5.27 -15.22 10.50
C ASN A 148 6.50 -15.97 9.96
N GLY A 149 6.32 -16.95 9.08
CA GLY A 149 7.42 -17.68 8.43
C GLY A 149 7.89 -17.01 7.14
N ASP A 150 8.73 -17.75 6.40
CA ASP A 150 9.13 -17.36 5.06
C ASP A 150 7.91 -17.16 4.17
N TYR A 151 7.94 -16.09 3.38
CA TYR A 151 6.84 -15.65 2.52
C TYR A 151 5.57 -15.19 3.25
N GLY A 152 5.62 -15.03 4.59
CA GLY A 152 4.51 -14.51 5.38
C GLY A 152 4.40 -12.99 5.30
N PHE A 153 3.18 -12.49 5.56
CA PHE A 153 2.87 -11.07 5.68
C PHE A 153 2.64 -10.63 7.13
N ALA A 154 2.81 -11.54 8.13
CA ALA A 154 2.48 -11.19 9.50
C ALA A 154 3.28 -9.97 10.00
N ILE A 155 2.58 -9.07 10.64
CA ILE A 155 3.13 -7.98 11.44
C ILE A 155 2.95 -8.32 12.92
N ILE A 156 1.85 -8.99 13.23
CA ILE A 156 1.45 -9.36 14.59
C ILE A 156 1.33 -10.88 14.69
N ASP A 157 1.96 -11.47 15.70
CA ASP A 157 1.65 -12.83 16.12
C ASP A 157 0.36 -12.83 16.92
N ARG A 158 -0.70 -13.40 16.35
CA ARG A 158 -2.04 -13.43 16.94
C ARG A 158 -2.16 -14.38 18.12
N TYR A 159 -1.22 -15.30 18.31
CA TYR A 159 -1.21 -16.21 19.47
C TYR A 159 -0.62 -15.55 20.71
N SER A 160 0.50 -14.84 20.54
CA SER A 160 1.18 -14.15 21.64
C SER A 160 0.73 -12.70 21.81
N ASN A 161 -0.07 -12.15 20.88
CA ASN A 161 -0.46 -10.74 20.82
C ASN A 161 0.74 -9.77 20.79
N LYS A 162 1.82 -10.18 20.10
CA LYS A 162 3.05 -9.37 19.98
C LYS A 162 3.31 -8.95 18.55
N VAL A 163 3.85 -7.77 18.38
CA VAL A 163 4.43 -7.35 17.10
C VAL A 163 5.68 -8.20 16.85
N VAL A 164 5.76 -8.84 15.67
CA VAL A 164 6.88 -9.70 15.27
C VAL A 164 7.79 -9.05 14.23
N HIS A 165 7.29 -8.02 13.57
CA HIS A 165 8.04 -7.18 12.65
C HIS A 165 7.91 -5.71 13.07
N GLN A 166 8.61 -5.35 14.15
CA GLN A 166 8.55 -4.01 14.72
C GLN A 166 9.00 -2.95 13.71
N GLU A 167 9.99 -3.29 12.87
CA GLU A 167 10.50 -2.41 11.83
C GLU A 167 9.43 -1.97 10.82
N LEU A 168 8.46 -2.82 10.51
CA LEU A 168 7.36 -2.47 9.62
C LEU A 168 6.37 -1.52 10.31
N MET A 169 6.08 -1.79 11.57
CA MET A 169 5.21 -0.95 12.37
C MET A 169 5.81 0.44 12.55
N ASP A 170 7.10 0.52 12.92
CA ASP A 170 7.81 1.77 13.13
C ASP A 170 7.85 2.59 11.83
N ALA A 171 8.15 1.95 10.70
CA ALA A 171 8.20 2.57 9.39
C ALA A 171 6.86 3.20 8.97
N MET A 172 5.75 2.52 9.21
CA MET A 172 4.41 3.07 8.94
C MET A 172 4.07 4.21 9.89
N MET A 173 4.36 4.04 11.19
CA MET A 173 4.01 5.02 12.22
C MET A 173 4.88 6.29 12.14
N GLU A 174 6.10 6.22 11.64
CA GLU A 174 6.92 7.39 11.35
C GLU A 174 6.21 8.37 10.41
N VAL A 175 5.51 7.86 9.41
CA VAL A 175 4.74 8.68 8.46
C VAL A 175 3.53 9.35 9.11
N TYR A 176 2.87 8.68 10.06
CA TYR A 176 1.62 9.16 10.66
C TYR A 176 1.80 9.79 12.03
N GLY A 177 2.84 9.41 12.78
CA GLY A 177 3.12 9.92 14.13
C GLY A 177 4.15 11.05 14.20
N GLY A 178 4.93 11.28 13.13
CA GLY A 178 5.97 12.29 13.06
C GLY A 178 5.47 13.66 12.64
N ASN A 179 6.19 14.71 13.07
CA ASN A 179 6.01 16.07 12.58
C ASN A 179 6.17 16.10 11.05
N GLU A 180 5.47 17.02 10.37
CA GLU A 180 5.35 17.17 8.90
C GLU A 180 6.67 17.35 8.13
N SER A 181 7.83 17.28 8.79
CA SER A 181 9.17 17.44 8.21
C SER A 181 9.96 16.15 7.99
N ALA A 182 9.38 14.99 8.16
CA ALA A 182 10.05 13.74 7.83
C ALA A 182 10.18 13.60 6.30
N THR A 183 11.21 14.17 5.73
CA THR A 183 11.74 13.72 4.44
C THR A 183 12.10 12.24 4.61
N ALA A 184 11.53 11.38 3.75
CA ALA A 184 11.84 9.96 3.73
C ALA A 184 13.34 9.75 3.37
N THR A 185 14.20 9.90 4.33
CA THR A 185 15.60 9.49 4.27
C THR A 185 15.68 8.05 4.76
N GLY A 186 16.46 7.24 4.05
CA GLY A 186 16.56 5.79 4.24
C GLY A 186 16.50 5.31 5.69
N ILE A 187 15.77 4.21 5.90
CA ILE A 187 15.58 3.61 7.22
C ILE A 187 16.91 3.04 7.73
N GLN A 188 17.37 3.53 8.87
CA GLN A 188 18.43 2.87 9.64
C GLN A 188 17.77 2.02 10.75
N LEU A 189 17.91 0.69 10.62
CA LEU A 189 17.53 -0.24 11.69
C LEU A 189 18.66 -0.27 12.72
N ASN A 190 18.35 0.15 13.96
CA ASN A 190 19.21 -0.01 15.12
C ASN A 190 19.17 -1.43 15.67
#